data_2aaede5a1fe1c0eb7e9dd04a04dfb338
#
_entry.id   2aaede5a1fe1c0eb7e9dd04a04dfb338
#
_cell.length_a   1.000
_cell.length_b   1.000
_cell.length_c   1.000
_cell.angle_alpha   90.00
_cell.angle_beta   90.00
_cell.angle_gamma   90.00
#
_symmetry.space_group_name_H-M   'P 1'
#
loop_
_entity.id
_entity.type
_entity.pdbx_description
1 polymer ?
#
loop_
_entity_poly.entity_id
_entity_poly.type
_entity_poly.pdbx_seq_one_letter_code
_entity_poly.pdbx_strand_id
1 'polypeptide(L)'
;MTLQDAEDFRLTVLNPGGRDPEQQFRSVPAPGEGAHPPINFHGFAASTQGAFHHNPRRAMAENTPVLLLLRGDFRASERALADLKKHGRTVVVSLKETGLHQIAQQLCDRARLSRFMKIVAQADGCVATTPEAAEIYQSARWSLRRVAFIPTPYPVEDQRWNFCLPPDKQSGIFVGTREWDVPSRNHFAALLVARQLCDATGEPVTVVNLDGYKARRLLSELKFPEEKLHVTEKWKSYPDYLRDVARHKIVLQLDRSHVPGQVAGDALLCRIPCVGGDGAIERIAFSRTCGEGRTITEIASMALDLLKNADLRGAIVAESEQRALGHLSFQAVRSQLAKFFAQFAQGEH
;
A
#
# COMPACT_ATOMS: atom_id res chain seq x y z
N MET A 1 9.15 1.01 26.97
CA MET A 1 8.37 2.03 26.22
C MET A 1 6.94 2.00 26.74
N THR A 2 6.46 3.10 27.27
CA THR A 2 5.08 3.27 27.77
C THR A 2 4.14 3.60 26.61
N LEU A 3 2.82 3.55 26.83
CA LEU A 3 1.83 4.00 25.84
C LEU A 3 2.05 5.48 25.48
N GLN A 4 2.43 6.31 26.46
CA GLN A 4 2.73 7.72 26.27
C GLN A 4 3.92 7.95 25.34
N ASP A 5 4.99 7.15 25.45
CA ASP A 5 6.16 7.25 24.57
C ASP A 5 5.78 6.98 23.10
N ALA A 6 4.79 6.11 22.87
CA ALA A 6 4.32 5.82 21.53
C ALA A 6 3.44 6.96 20.95
N GLU A 7 2.65 7.63 21.78
CA GLU A 7 1.83 8.79 21.36
C GLU A 7 2.68 10.02 21.00
N ASP A 8 3.82 10.19 21.65
CA ASP A 8 4.74 11.30 21.41
C ASP A 8 5.74 11.02 20.27
N PHE A 9 5.76 9.78 19.75
CA PHE A 9 6.65 9.43 18.64
C PHE A 9 6.29 10.16 17.35
N ARG A 10 7.28 10.83 16.75
CA ARG A 10 7.18 11.55 15.47
C ARG A 10 8.23 11.01 14.50
N LEU A 11 7.87 10.89 13.22
CA LEU A 11 8.73 10.36 12.17
C LEU A 11 8.81 11.31 10.99
N THR A 12 10.01 11.63 10.54
CA THR A 12 10.20 12.27 9.24
C THR A 12 10.41 11.20 8.17
N VAL A 13 9.59 11.21 7.12
CA VAL A 13 9.80 10.41 5.91
C VAL A 13 10.52 11.27 4.88
N LEU A 14 11.67 10.81 4.41
CA LEU A 14 12.47 11.52 3.40
C LEU A 14 12.54 10.73 2.09
N ASN A 15 12.03 11.31 0.99
CA ASN A 15 12.09 10.76 -0.37
C ASN A 15 13.01 11.60 -1.27
N PRO A 16 14.35 11.48 -1.16
CA PRO A 16 15.28 12.36 -1.84
C PRO A 16 15.19 12.18 -3.36
N GLY A 17 15.03 13.32 -4.08
CA GLY A 17 14.82 13.33 -5.52
C GLY A 17 13.41 12.87 -5.95
N GLY A 18 12.49 12.68 -5.01
CA GLY A 18 11.07 12.45 -5.29
C GLY A 18 10.35 13.68 -5.80
N ARG A 19 9.14 13.46 -6.33
CA ARG A 19 8.23 14.53 -6.78
C ARG A 19 6.95 14.57 -5.95
N ASP A 20 6.80 13.63 -5.01
CA ASP A 20 5.62 13.57 -4.13
C ASP A 20 5.55 14.87 -3.30
N PRO A 21 4.38 15.46 -3.08
CA PRO A 21 4.24 16.72 -2.35
C PRO A 21 4.83 16.63 -0.93
N GLU A 22 5.57 17.65 -0.52
CA GLU A 22 6.01 17.79 0.87
C GLU A 22 4.82 18.18 1.75
N GLN A 23 4.74 17.59 2.93
CA GLN A 23 3.64 17.87 3.86
C GLN A 23 4.05 17.60 5.30
N GLN A 24 3.61 18.49 6.21
CA GLN A 24 3.65 18.26 7.66
C GLN A 24 2.27 17.83 8.14
N PHE A 25 2.23 16.81 9.00
CA PHE A 25 1.01 16.26 9.54
C PHE A 25 0.91 16.61 11.03
N ARG A 26 0.18 17.66 11.37
CA ARG A 26 -0.15 17.98 12.78
C ARG A 26 -1.34 17.14 13.28
N SER A 27 -2.15 16.69 12.36
CA SER A 27 -3.30 15.80 12.57
C SER A 27 -3.53 15.00 11.29
N VAL A 28 -4.41 14.00 11.34
CA VAL A 28 -4.86 13.30 10.13
C VAL A 28 -5.68 14.27 9.28
N PRO A 29 -5.30 14.56 8.02
CA PRO A 29 -6.07 15.45 7.17
C PRO A 29 -7.42 14.78 6.81
N ALA A 30 -8.47 15.58 6.65
CA ALA A 30 -9.73 15.07 6.11
C ALA A 30 -9.59 14.76 4.61
N PRO A 31 -10.51 13.94 4.04
CA PRO A 31 -10.50 13.65 2.60
C PRO A 31 -10.56 14.93 1.76
N GLY A 32 -9.56 15.11 0.88
CA GLY A 32 -9.41 16.31 0.05
C GLY A 32 -8.62 17.47 0.69
N GLU A 33 -8.24 17.34 1.95
CA GLU A 33 -7.34 18.29 2.61
C GLU A 33 -5.86 17.90 2.44
N GLY A 34 -4.99 18.90 2.49
CA GLY A 34 -3.55 18.72 2.37
C GLY A 34 -3.06 18.55 0.93
N ALA A 35 -1.76 18.42 0.79
CA ALA A 35 -1.09 18.30 -0.51
C ALA A 35 -1.14 16.87 -1.06
N HIS A 36 -1.29 15.87 -0.19
CA HIS A 36 -1.34 14.45 -0.54
C HIS A 36 -2.22 13.67 0.46
N PRO A 37 -2.97 12.66 0.01
CA PRO A 37 -3.69 11.75 0.91
C PRO A 37 -2.74 11.06 1.89
N PRO A 38 -3.17 10.76 3.13
CA PRO A 38 -2.33 10.12 4.14
C PRO A 38 -2.23 8.59 3.93
N ILE A 39 -1.77 8.18 2.76
CA ILE A 39 -1.58 6.78 2.34
C ILE A 39 -0.13 6.53 1.92
N ASN A 40 0.23 5.30 1.68
CA ASN A 40 1.59 4.91 1.32
C ASN A 40 2.62 5.49 2.32
N PHE A 41 3.71 6.05 1.84
CA PHE A 41 4.73 6.63 2.71
C PHE A 41 4.30 7.94 3.39
N HIS A 42 3.33 8.68 2.84
CA HIS A 42 2.68 9.78 3.55
C HIS A 42 1.85 9.27 4.73
N GLY A 43 1.32 8.05 4.64
CA GLY A 43 0.64 7.39 5.75
C GLY A 43 1.55 7.20 6.98
N PHE A 44 2.82 6.81 6.79
CA PHE A 44 3.78 6.70 7.90
C PHE A 44 4.04 8.06 8.58
N ALA A 45 4.19 9.13 7.80
CA ALA A 45 4.31 10.48 8.36
C ALA A 45 3.02 10.92 9.07
N ALA A 46 1.87 10.68 8.46
CA ALA A 46 0.57 11.04 9.02
C ALA A 46 0.26 10.27 10.31
N SER A 47 0.50 8.95 10.34
CA SER A 47 0.25 8.10 11.51
C SER A 47 1.06 8.53 12.74
N THR A 48 2.21 9.17 12.54
CA THR A 48 3.09 9.67 13.61
C THR A 48 3.00 11.19 13.81
N GLN A 49 2.08 11.88 13.13
CA GLN A 49 2.00 13.34 13.12
C GLN A 49 3.35 14.01 12.82
N GLY A 50 4.11 13.40 11.93
CA GLY A 50 5.43 13.86 11.51
C GLY A 50 5.38 14.58 10.16
N ALA A 51 6.46 14.44 9.36
CA ALA A 51 6.60 15.15 8.10
C ALA A 51 7.01 14.23 6.94
N PHE A 52 6.59 14.58 5.73
CA PHE A 52 7.08 14.00 4.49
C PHE A 52 7.84 15.05 3.70
N HIS A 53 9.10 14.80 3.42
CA HIS A 53 9.97 15.71 2.67
C HIS A 53 10.66 15.00 1.49
N HIS A 54 10.95 15.73 0.43
CA HIS A 54 11.88 15.32 -0.61
C HIS A 54 13.21 16.10 -0.55
N ASN A 55 13.24 17.20 0.20
CA ASN A 55 14.43 18.00 0.42
C ASN A 55 15.17 17.56 1.70
N PRO A 56 16.42 17.04 1.60
CA PRO A 56 17.18 16.60 2.79
C PRO A 56 17.41 17.69 3.83
N ARG A 57 17.56 18.98 3.39
CA ARG A 57 17.75 20.09 4.35
C ARG A 57 16.54 20.31 5.26
N ARG A 58 15.33 20.14 4.70
CA ARG A 58 14.10 20.23 5.51
C ARG A 58 13.99 19.07 6.48
N ALA A 59 14.28 17.85 6.02
CA ALA A 59 14.31 16.69 6.91
C ALA A 59 15.35 16.81 8.02
N MET A 60 16.50 17.43 7.77
CA MET A 60 17.51 17.71 8.80
C MET A 60 17.06 18.74 9.83
N ALA A 61 16.20 19.69 9.46
CA ALA A 61 15.65 20.68 10.38
C ALA A 61 14.65 20.08 11.38
N GLU A 62 14.00 18.96 11.01
CA GLU A 62 13.12 18.21 11.94
C GLU A 62 13.98 17.46 12.95
N ASN A 63 13.67 17.59 14.23
CA ASN A 63 14.41 16.88 15.29
C ASN A 63 13.81 15.50 15.60
N THR A 64 13.55 14.70 14.56
CA THR A 64 12.90 13.39 14.64
C THR A 64 13.74 12.32 13.95
N PRO A 65 13.54 11.03 14.26
CA PRO A 65 14.07 9.92 13.49
C PRO A 65 13.61 10.01 12.02
N VAL A 66 14.40 9.44 11.10
CA VAL A 66 14.15 9.54 9.67
C VAL A 66 13.92 8.16 9.05
N LEU A 67 12.83 8.01 8.32
CA LEU A 67 12.60 6.92 7.37
C LEU A 67 13.03 7.41 5.98
N LEU A 68 14.22 7.00 5.55
CA LEU A 68 14.80 7.37 4.27
C LEU A 68 14.37 6.40 3.17
N LEU A 69 13.74 6.91 2.13
CA LEU A 69 13.28 6.10 1.01
C LEU A 69 14.40 5.90 -0.01
N LEU A 70 14.58 4.64 -0.42
CA LEU A 70 15.52 4.24 -1.46
C LEU A 70 14.79 4.23 -2.81
N ARG A 71 15.28 5.05 -3.76
CA ARG A 71 14.61 5.27 -5.03
C ARG A 71 15.59 5.35 -6.20
N GLY A 72 15.13 4.93 -7.38
CA GLY A 72 15.85 5.08 -8.64
C GLY A 72 17.18 4.32 -8.64
N ASP A 73 18.30 5.03 -8.83
CA ASP A 73 19.66 4.47 -8.79
C ASP A 73 20.31 4.55 -7.39
N PHE A 74 19.56 4.97 -6.39
CA PHE A 74 19.94 5.14 -4.96
C PHE A 74 20.99 6.21 -4.66
N ARG A 75 21.53 6.94 -5.65
CA ARG A 75 22.59 7.94 -5.40
C ARG A 75 22.11 9.10 -4.51
N ALA A 76 20.89 9.57 -4.71
CA ALA A 76 20.33 10.63 -3.87
C ALA A 76 20.11 10.16 -2.43
N SER A 77 19.64 8.92 -2.24
CA SER A 77 19.44 8.31 -0.93
C SER A 77 20.76 8.05 -0.23
N GLU A 78 21.80 7.60 -0.94
CA GLU A 78 23.16 7.38 -0.36
C GLU A 78 23.73 8.70 0.19
N ARG A 79 23.64 9.78 -0.58
CA ARG A 79 24.10 11.12 -0.13
C ARG A 79 23.31 11.61 1.07
N ALA A 80 21.96 11.50 1.02
CA ALA A 80 21.11 11.91 2.12
C ALA A 80 21.39 11.11 3.39
N LEU A 81 21.65 9.79 3.30
CA LEU A 81 22.05 8.97 4.44
C LEU A 81 23.34 9.48 5.07
N ALA A 82 24.38 9.73 4.26
CA ALA A 82 25.66 10.21 4.77
C ALA A 82 25.52 11.57 5.49
N ASP A 83 24.76 12.49 4.92
CA ASP A 83 24.49 13.80 5.52
C ASP A 83 23.71 13.68 6.84
N LEU A 84 22.65 12.89 6.88
CA LEU A 84 21.85 12.66 8.09
C LEU A 84 22.68 12.01 9.21
N LYS A 85 23.49 10.99 8.87
CA LYS A 85 24.36 10.32 9.85
C LYS A 85 25.44 11.26 10.39
N LYS A 86 26.03 12.12 9.56
CA LYS A 86 26.98 13.16 9.98
C LYS A 86 26.37 14.12 11.02
N HIS A 87 25.05 14.35 10.96
CA HIS A 87 24.32 15.17 11.92
C HIS A 87 23.73 14.36 13.09
N GLY A 88 24.19 13.13 13.31
CA GLY A 88 23.77 12.30 14.45
C GLY A 88 22.31 11.83 14.39
N ARG A 89 21.68 11.81 13.20
CA ARG A 89 20.30 11.37 13.08
C ARG A 89 20.18 9.84 13.07
N THR A 90 19.17 9.32 13.74
CA THR A 90 18.74 7.93 13.57
C THR A 90 18.05 7.79 12.22
N VAL A 91 18.60 6.95 11.33
CA VAL A 91 18.11 6.77 9.96
C VAL A 91 17.81 5.31 9.70
N VAL A 92 16.56 5.03 9.42
CA VAL A 92 16.07 3.74 8.95
C VAL A 92 15.72 3.85 7.47
N VAL A 93 15.99 2.82 6.68
CA VAL A 93 15.75 2.86 5.23
C VAL A 93 14.60 1.97 4.80
N SER A 94 13.93 2.37 3.72
CA SER A 94 12.89 1.57 3.04
C SER A 94 12.97 1.76 1.54
N LEU A 95 12.77 0.69 0.75
CA LEU A 95 12.59 0.80 -0.70
C LEU A 95 11.29 1.56 -1.00
N LYS A 96 11.34 2.52 -1.92
CA LYS A 96 10.15 3.28 -2.34
C LYS A 96 9.20 2.38 -3.15
N GLU A 97 9.75 1.58 -4.03
CA GLU A 97 9.05 0.59 -4.83
C GLU A 97 9.24 -0.78 -4.17
N THR A 98 8.18 -1.39 -3.70
CA THR A 98 8.24 -2.49 -2.72
C THR A 98 7.65 -3.81 -3.20
N GLY A 99 7.04 -3.87 -4.40
CA GLY A 99 6.67 -5.14 -5.01
C GLY A 99 7.88 -5.93 -5.48
N LEU A 100 7.89 -7.25 -5.35
CA LEU A 100 9.06 -8.08 -5.71
C LEU A 100 9.55 -7.86 -7.15
N HIS A 101 8.62 -7.72 -8.11
CA HIS A 101 8.99 -7.41 -9.49
C HIS A 101 9.76 -6.08 -9.61
N GLN A 102 9.30 -5.05 -8.92
CA GLN A 102 9.92 -3.72 -8.92
C GLN A 102 11.27 -3.74 -8.20
N ILE A 103 11.38 -4.45 -7.08
CA ILE A 103 12.66 -4.66 -6.37
C ILE A 103 13.65 -5.39 -7.27
N ALA A 104 13.23 -6.47 -7.93
CA ALA A 104 14.08 -7.22 -8.84
C ALA A 104 14.60 -6.32 -9.98
N GLN A 105 13.74 -5.49 -10.59
CA GLN A 105 14.14 -4.53 -11.61
C GLN A 105 15.13 -3.48 -11.09
N GLN A 106 14.99 -3.04 -9.85
CA GLN A 106 15.93 -2.09 -9.24
C GLN A 106 17.29 -2.72 -8.94
N LEU A 107 17.31 -3.96 -8.49
CA LEU A 107 18.51 -4.64 -7.99
C LEU A 107 19.21 -5.53 -9.04
N CYS A 108 18.66 -5.68 -10.25
CA CYS A 108 19.31 -6.47 -11.31
C CYS A 108 20.63 -5.86 -11.83
N ASP A 109 20.80 -4.55 -11.68
CA ASP A 109 22.05 -3.85 -12.04
C ASP A 109 23.06 -3.95 -10.89
N ARG A 110 24.28 -4.41 -11.21
CA ARG A 110 25.36 -4.65 -10.23
C ARG A 110 25.72 -3.38 -9.42
N ALA A 111 25.73 -2.21 -10.06
CA ALA A 111 26.10 -0.98 -9.39
C ALA A 111 24.99 -0.53 -8.43
N ARG A 112 23.71 -0.71 -8.79
CA ARG A 112 22.58 -0.44 -7.92
C ARG A 112 22.54 -1.42 -6.74
N LEU A 113 22.75 -2.71 -7.00
CA LEU A 113 22.81 -3.71 -5.94
C LEU A 113 23.93 -3.40 -4.94
N SER A 114 25.15 -3.10 -5.42
CA SER A 114 26.29 -2.74 -4.55
C SER A 114 25.97 -1.50 -3.69
N ARG A 115 25.32 -0.49 -4.27
CA ARG A 115 24.92 0.72 -3.54
C ARG A 115 23.82 0.42 -2.52
N PHE A 116 22.83 -0.39 -2.88
CA PHE A 116 21.81 -0.86 -1.97
C PHE A 116 22.41 -1.55 -0.75
N MET A 117 23.30 -2.52 -0.96
CA MET A 117 24.00 -3.23 0.11
C MET A 117 24.77 -2.29 1.04
N LYS A 118 25.48 -1.31 0.47
CA LYS A 118 26.23 -0.30 1.24
C LYS A 118 25.29 0.56 2.09
N ILE A 119 24.19 1.06 1.51
CA ILE A 119 23.21 1.88 2.22
C ILE A 119 22.58 1.09 3.37
N VAL A 120 22.12 -0.12 3.09
CA VAL A 120 21.49 -1.01 4.06
C VAL A 120 22.43 -1.34 5.23
N ALA A 121 23.71 -1.54 4.96
CA ALA A 121 24.73 -1.79 5.98
C ALA A 121 25.01 -0.56 6.87
N GLN A 122 24.95 0.65 6.31
CA GLN A 122 25.25 1.91 7.02
C GLN A 122 24.05 2.48 7.79
N ALA A 123 22.83 2.14 7.41
CA ALA A 123 21.63 2.58 8.09
C ALA A 123 21.49 1.94 9.48
N ASP A 124 20.82 2.60 10.41
CA ASP A 124 20.55 2.05 11.74
C ASP A 124 19.64 0.83 11.66
N GLY A 125 18.69 0.82 10.73
CA GLY A 125 17.79 -0.28 10.49
C GLY A 125 17.07 -0.19 9.15
N CYS A 126 16.17 -1.16 8.91
CA CYS A 126 15.33 -1.21 7.72
C CYS A 126 13.87 -1.45 8.11
N VAL A 127 12.95 -0.71 7.49
CA VAL A 127 11.51 -0.94 7.54
C VAL A 127 11.07 -1.46 6.17
N ALA A 128 10.46 -2.63 6.17
CA ALA A 128 9.85 -3.23 4.99
C ALA A 128 8.33 -3.10 5.07
N THR A 129 7.69 -2.77 3.97
CA THR A 129 6.22 -2.69 3.87
C THR A 129 5.58 -4.02 3.42
N THR A 130 6.41 -5.03 3.17
CA THR A 130 6.01 -6.42 2.88
C THR A 130 6.96 -7.39 3.57
N PRO A 131 6.52 -8.61 3.95
CA PRO A 131 7.39 -9.63 4.53
C PRO A 131 8.55 -9.99 3.60
N GLU A 132 8.31 -10.10 2.30
CA GLU A 132 9.32 -10.46 1.30
C GLU A 132 10.43 -9.39 1.18
N ALA A 133 10.06 -8.12 1.27
CA ALA A 133 11.06 -7.05 1.33
C ALA A 133 11.88 -7.11 2.63
N ALA A 134 11.29 -7.55 3.75
CA ALA A 134 12.02 -7.75 4.99
C ALA A 134 13.08 -8.85 4.85
N GLU A 135 12.79 -9.95 4.17
CA GLU A 135 13.75 -11.03 3.89
C GLU A 135 14.93 -10.53 3.04
N ILE A 136 14.65 -9.66 2.05
CA ILE A 136 15.71 -9.04 1.24
C ILE A 136 16.64 -8.18 2.11
N TYR A 137 16.08 -7.35 3.02
CA TYR A 137 16.90 -6.56 3.93
C TYR A 137 17.69 -7.41 4.92
N GLN A 138 17.09 -8.48 5.46
CA GLN A 138 17.76 -9.42 6.35
C GLN A 138 18.94 -10.07 5.66
N SER A 139 18.75 -10.52 4.42
CA SER A 139 19.83 -11.08 3.59
C SER A 139 20.93 -10.06 3.30
N ALA A 140 20.55 -8.81 2.97
CA ALA A 140 21.50 -7.74 2.68
C ALA A 140 22.32 -7.31 3.91
N ARG A 141 21.75 -7.38 5.11
CA ARG A 141 22.43 -7.05 6.38
C ARG A 141 23.16 -8.22 7.01
N TRP A 142 22.95 -9.44 6.54
CA TRP A 142 23.40 -10.69 7.20
C TRP A 142 22.92 -10.77 8.66
N SER A 143 21.76 -10.20 8.95
CA SER A 143 21.21 -10.09 10.30
C SER A 143 19.69 -9.97 10.28
N LEU A 144 19.03 -10.70 11.17
CA LEU A 144 17.59 -10.53 11.45
C LEU A 144 17.31 -9.31 12.33
N ARG A 145 18.33 -8.83 13.06
CA ARG A 145 18.18 -7.67 13.94
C ARG A 145 18.09 -6.38 13.12
N ARG A 146 17.34 -5.41 13.64
CA ARG A 146 17.19 -4.08 13.02
C ARG A 146 16.51 -4.10 11.64
N VAL A 147 15.73 -5.14 11.36
CA VAL A 147 14.83 -5.19 10.21
C VAL A 147 13.42 -5.49 10.73
N ALA A 148 12.45 -4.68 10.35
CA ALA A 148 11.06 -4.89 10.73
C ALA A 148 10.16 -4.86 9.49
N PHE A 149 9.21 -5.80 9.45
CA PHE A 149 8.03 -5.66 8.61
C PHE A 149 7.01 -4.79 9.36
N ILE A 150 6.70 -3.63 8.81
CA ILE A 150 5.68 -2.70 9.29
C ILE A 150 4.80 -2.34 8.11
N PRO A 151 3.54 -2.78 8.09
CA PRO A 151 2.66 -2.57 6.94
C PRO A 151 2.34 -1.10 6.73
N THR A 152 1.98 -0.73 5.51
CA THR A 152 1.53 0.62 5.18
C THR A 152 0.26 0.96 5.97
N PRO A 153 0.26 2.06 6.74
CA PRO A 153 -0.90 2.44 7.55
C PRO A 153 -2.04 3.04 6.73
N TYR A 154 -3.25 2.85 7.24
CA TYR A 154 -4.48 3.45 6.71
C TYR A 154 -5.29 4.09 7.85
N PRO A 155 -5.99 5.21 7.61
CA PRO A 155 -6.80 5.91 8.62
C PRO A 155 -8.16 5.22 8.86
N VAL A 156 -8.13 3.90 9.13
CA VAL A 156 -9.34 3.06 9.26
C VAL A 156 -10.18 3.38 10.50
N GLU A 157 -9.56 3.98 11.51
CA GLU A 157 -10.21 4.45 12.73
C GLU A 157 -10.88 5.82 12.58
N ASP A 158 -10.52 6.61 11.55
CA ASP A 158 -11.05 7.95 11.34
C ASP A 158 -12.33 7.91 10.52
N GLN A 159 -13.46 8.25 11.14
CA GLN A 159 -14.78 8.23 10.48
C GLN A 159 -14.87 9.13 9.25
N ARG A 160 -14.04 10.17 9.13
CA ARG A 160 -13.97 11.03 7.94
C ARG A 160 -13.48 10.27 6.70
N TRP A 161 -12.70 9.20 6.92
CA TRP A 161 -12.19 8.30 5.87
C TRP A 161 -13.06 7.07 5.66
N ASN A 162 -14.26 7.04 6.21
CA ASN A 162 -15.25 6.00 5.95
C ASN A 162 -16.13 6.37 4.75
N PHE A 163 -15.93 5.69 3.62
CA PHE A 163 -16.68 5.88 2.38
C PHE A 163 -17.79 4.83 2.18
N CYS A 164 -18.13 4.07 3.23
CA CYS A 164 -19.14 3.02 3.15
C CYS A 164 -20.47 3.53 2.58
N LEU A 165 -21.03 2.75 1.69
CA LEU A 165 -22.41 2.94 1.22
C LEU A 165 -23.30 1.80 1.73
N PRO A 166 -24.63 2.06 1.92
CA PRO A 166 -25.58 0.99 2.22
C PRO A 166 -25.56 -0.09 1.13
N PRO A 167 -25.80 -1.37 1.47
CA PRO A 167 -25.73 -2.48 0.53
C PRO A 167 -26.64 -2.34 -0.71
N ASP A 168 -27.79 -1.69 -0.56
CA ASP A 168 -28.74 -1.38 -1.66
C ASP A 168 -28.20 -0.33 -2.65
N LYS A 169 -27.17 0.41 -2.29
CA LYS A 169 -26.46 1.38 -3.14
C LYS A 169 -25.19 0.80 -3.79
N GLN A 170 -24.87 -0.47 -3.50
CA GLN A 170 -23.70 -1.15 -4.04
C GLN A 170 -24.11 -2.09 -5.18
N SER A 171 -23.41 -2.03 -6.31
CA SER A 171 -23.61 -2.92 -7.46
C SER A 171 -22.31 -3.14 -8.22
N GLY A 172 -22.14 -4.35 -8.75
CA GLY A 172 -21.03 -4.66 -9.65
C GLY A 172 -19.69 -4.96 -8.98
N ILE A 173 -18.70 -5.06 -9.85
CA ILE A 173 -17.33 -5.50 -9.57
C ILE A 173 -16.38 -4.36 -9.94
N PHE A 174 -15.55 -3.93 -9.02
CA PHE A 174 -14.43 -3.04 -9.33
C PHE A 174 -13.16 -3.87 -9.57
N VAL A 175 -12.53 -3.75 -10.75
CA VAL A 175 -11.24 -4.39 -11.02
C VAL A 175 -10.14 -3.46 -10.50
N GLY A 176 -9.47 -3.88 -9.43
CA GLY A 176 -8.59 -3.02 -8.65
C GLY A 176 -7.25 -2.72 -9.33
N THR A 177 -6.71 -3.64 -10.13
CA THR A 177 -5.44 -3.43 -10.84
C THR A 177 -5.64 -2.52 -12.05
N ARG A 178 -4.61 -1.71 -12.35
CA ARG A 178 -4.60 -0.75 -13.45
C ARG A 178 -3.29 -0.69 -14.21
N GLU A 179 -2.32 -1.49 -13.83
CA GLU A 179 -1.00 -1.54 -14.46
C GLU A 179 -0.95 -2.71 -15.46
N TRP A 180 -1.13 -2.41 -16.73
CA TRP A 180 -1.23 -3.37 -17.81
C TRP A 180 0.11 -4.01 -18.20
N ASP A 181 1.20 -3.26 -18.04
CA ASP A 181 2.54 -3.64 -18.46
C ASP A 181 3.33 -4.42 -17.39
N VAL A 182 2.71 -4.70 -16.22
CA VAL A 182 3.35 -5.47 -15.14
C VAL A 182 2.78 -6.88 -15.10
N PRO A 183 3.51 -7.89 -15.60
CA PRO A 183 2.98 -9.27 -15.74
C PRO A 183 2.47 -9.86 -14.44
N SER A 184 3.18 -9.62 -13.31
CA SER A 184 2.80 -10.14 -11.99
C SER A 184 1.50 -9.55 -11.43
N ARG A 185 1.00 -8.45 -11.99
CA ARG A 185 -0.33 -7.90 -11.67
C ARG A 185 -1.48 -8.76 -12.17
N ASN A 186 -1.23 -9.63 -13.14
CA ASN A 186 -2.25 -10.53 -13.73
C ASN A 186 -3.55 -9.81 -14.13
N HIS A 187 -3.42 -8.56 -14.58
CA HIS A 187 -4.58 -7.71 -14.86
C HIS A 187 -5.50 -8.31 -15.93
N PHE A 188 -4.91 -8.91 -16.97
CA PHE A 188 -5.68 -9.59 -18.01
C PHE A 188 -6.49 -10.78 -17.46
N ALA A 189 -5.89 -11.62 -16.62
CA ALA A 189 -6.59 -12.71 -15.96
C ALA A 189 -7.73 -12.20 -15.05
N ALA A 190 -7.53 -11.09 -14.33
CA ALA A 190 -8.56 -10.46 -13.53
C ALA A 190 -9.75 -9.99 -14.38
N LEU A 191 -9.50 -9.44 -15.57
CA LEU A 191 -10.55 -9.05 -16.53
C LEU A 191 -11.33 -10.25 -17.07
N LEU A 192 -10.65 -11.38 -17.38
CA LEU A 192 -11.32 -12.61 -17.80
C LEU A 192 -12.23 -13.15 -16.69
N VAL A 193 -11.77 -13.18 -15.45
CA VAL A 193 -12.59 -13.58 -14.32
C VAL A 193 -13.76 -12.61 -14.11
N ALA A 194 -13.52 -11.30 -14.16
CA ALA A 194 -14.59 -10.30 -14.06
C ALA A 194 -15.64 -10.47 -15.15
N ARG A 195 -15.23 -10.81 -16.38
CA ARG A 195 -16.14 -11.11 -17.50
C ARG A 195 -17.01 -12.34 -17.22
N GLN A 196 -16.41 -13.42 -16.72
CA GLN A 196 -17.16 -14.64 -16.34
C GLN A 196 -18.15 -14.37 -15.19
N LEU A 197 -17.75 -13.59 -14.19
CA LEU A 197 -18.63 -13.20 -13.09
C LEU A 197 -19.77 -12.31 -13.56
N CYS A 198 -19.51 -11.39 -14.48
CA CYS A 198 -20.53 -10.57 -15.11
C CYS A 198 -21.59 -11.42 -15.82
N ASP A 199 -21.18 -12.44 -16.59
CA ASP A 199 -22.09 -13.38 -17.27
C ASP A 199 -22.92 -14.19 -16.27
N ALA A 200 -22.29 -14.66 -15.19
CA ALA A 200 -22.94 -15.52 -14.20
C ALA A 200 -23.88 -14.78 -13.25
N THR A 201 -23.73 -13.47 -13.09
CA THR A 201 -24.49 -12.68 -12.09
C THR A 201 -25.28 -11.51 -12.67
N GLY A 202 -24.96 -11.08 -13.88
CA GLY A 202 -25.48 -9.84 -14.47
C GLY A 202 -24.91 -8.56 -13.86
N GLU A 203 -23.96 -8.67 -12.93
CA GLU A 203 -23.33 -7.51 -12.28
C GLU A 203 -22.44 -6.73 -13.27
N PRO A 204 -22.48 -5.38 -13.26
CA PRO A 204 -21.59 -4.59 -14.10
C PRO A 204 -20.14 -4.65 -13.59
N VAL A 205 -19.18 -4.38 -14.48
CA VAL A 205 -17.75 -4.35 -14.18
C VAL A 205 -17.20 -2.96 -14.43
N THR A 206 -16.47 -2.42 -13.47
CA THR A 206 -15.77 -1.14 -13.61
C THR A 206 -14.26 -1.38 -13.66
N VAL A 207 -13.61 -0.79 -14.66
CA VAL A 207 -12.17 -0.89 -14.91
C VAL A 207 -11.55 0.51 -14.99
N VAL A 208 -10.39 0.71 -14.39
CA VAL A 208 -9.60 1.93 -14.58
C VAL A 208 -8.62 1.72 -15.73
N ASN A 209 -8.74 2.53 -16.78
CA ASN A 209 -7.84 2.54 -17.91
C ASN A 209 -7.18 3.91 -18.06
N LEU A 210 -5.94 4.03 -17.61
CA LEU A 210 -5.13 5.23 -17.77
C LEU A 210 -4.08 5.10 -18.89
N ASP A 211 -3.97 3.89 -19.50
CA ASP A 211 -2.98 3.55 -20.53
C ASP A 211 -3.48 3.77 -21.97
N GLY A 212 -4.67 4.35 -22.11
CA GLY A 212 -5.21 4.80 -23.40
C GLY A 212 -5.56 3.69 -24.38
N TYR A 213 -5.08 3.80 -25.63
CA TYR A 213 -5.53 2.98 -26.75
C TYR A 213 -5.27 1.47 -26.60
N LYS A 214 -4.12 1.06 -26.10
CA LYS A 214 -3.77 -0.38 -25.96
C LYS A 214 -4.78 -1.13 -25.10
N ALA A 215 -5.12 -0.54 -23.96
CA ALA A 215 -6.09 -1.13 -23.05
C ALA A 215 -7.51 -1.13 -23.61
N ARG A 216 -7.93 -0.09 -24.35
CA ARG A 216 -9.23 -0.07 -25.04
C ARG A 216 -9.38 -1.22 -26.03
N ARG A 217 -8.35 -1.47 -26.85
CA ARG A 217 -8.37 -2.59 -27.80
C ARG A 217 -8.53 -3.93 -27.08
N LEU A 218 -7.77 -4.15 -25.99
CA LEU A 218 -7.89 -5.38 -25.23
C LEU A 218 -9.27 -5.54 -24.58
N LEU A 219 -9.84 -4.46 -24.03
CA LEU A 219 -11.18 -4.48 -23.45
C LEU A 219 -12.25 -4.79 -24.51
N SER A 220 -12.11 -4.28 -25.74
CA SER A 220 -13.03 -4.60 -26.85
C SER A 220 -13.01 -6.08 -27.26
N GLU A 221 -11.83 -6.73 -27.21
CA GLU A 221 -11.67 -8.16 -27.51
C GLU A 221 -12.31 -9.07 -26.43
N LEU A 222 -12.45 -8.59 -25.21
CA LEU A 222 -13.08 -9.35 -24.13
C LEU A 222 -14.59 -9.51 -24.26
N LYS A 223 -15.22 -8.74 -25.15
CA LYS A 223 -16.65 -8.85 -25.49
C LYS A 223 -17.58 -8.90 -24.27
N PHE A 224 -17.42 -7.93 -23.35
CA PHE A 224 -18.37 -7.77 -22.25
C PHE A 224 -19.79 -7.58 -22.81
N PRO A 225 -20.85 -8.02 -22.09
CA PRO A 225 -22.21 -7.68 -22.46
C PRO A 225 -22.38 -6.17 -22.58
N GLU A 226 -23.22 -5.76 -23.52
CA GLU A 226 -23.51 -4.34 -23.73
C GLU A 226 -23.95 -3.67 -22.44
N GLU A 227 -23.48 -2.45 -22.20
CA GLU A 227 -23.74 -1.64 -21.00
C GLU A 227 -23.22 -2.21 -19.65
N LYS A 228 -22.54 -3.36 -19.66
CA LYS A 228 -22.00 -3.96 -18.42
C LYS A 228 -20.55 -3.60 -18.13
N LEU A 229 -19.84 -2.98 -19.04
CA LEU A 229 -18.46 -2.54 -18.84
C LEU A 229 -18.39 -1.01 -18.71
N HIS A 230 -17.96 -0.55 -17.56
CA HIS A 230 -17.68 0.86 -17.30
C HIS A 230 -16.17 1.10 -17.26
N VAL A 231 -15.65 1.94 -18.15
CA VAL A 231 -14.23 2.26 -18.23
C VAL A 231 -13.98 3.69 -17.74
N THR A 232 -13.23 3.82 -16.65
CA THR A 232 -12.78 5.11 -16.12
C THR A 232 -11.43 5.47 -16.75
N GLU A 233 -11.41 6.52 -17.58
CA GLU A 233 -10.20 6.97 -18.31
C GLU A 233 -9.64 8.31 -17.83
N LYS A 234 -10.26 8.90 -16.83
CA LYS A 234 -9.87 10.21 -16.28
C LYS A 234 -9.32 10.08 -14.87
N TRP A 235 -8.27 10.80 -14.59
CA TRP A 235 -7.79 10.99 -13.22
C TRP A 235 -8.85 11.64 -12.37
N LYS A 236 -9.03 11.12 -11.16
CA LYS A 236 -9.91 11.66 -10.13
C LYS A 236 -9.11 12.04 -8.91
N SER A 237 -9.62 12.94 -8.08
CA SER A 237 -9.09 13.11 -6.73
C SER A 237 -9.18 11.79 -5.97
N TYR A 238 -8.31 11.57 -4.99
CA TYR A 238 -8.34 10.32 -4.22
C TYR A 238 -9.68 10.09 -3.50
N PRO A 239 -10.30 11.10 -2.87
CA PRO A 239 -11.64 10.94 -2.29
C PRO A 239 -12.73 10.59 -3.34
N ASP A 240 -12.67 11.17 -4.55
CA ASP A 240 -13.65 10.86 -5.59
C ASP A 240 -13.44 9.44 -6.14
N TYR A 241 -12.19 9.00 -6.27
CA TYR A 241 -11.88 7.63 -6.59
C TYR A 241 -12.44 6.65 -5.55
N LEU A 242 -12.28 6.93 -4.24
CA LEU A 242 -12.83 6.09 -3.18
C LEU A 242 -14.37 6.07 -3.20
N ARG A 243 -15.04 7.20 -3.50
CA ARG A 243 -16.49 7.23 -3.67
C ARG A 243 -16.96 6.36 -4.83
N ASP A 244 -16.17 6.29 -5.91
CA ASP A 244 -16.49 5.36 -7.00
C ASP A 244 -16.28 3.90 -6.59
N VAL A 245 -15.15 3.59 -5.95
CA VAL A 245 -14.87 2.23 -5.45
C VAL A 245 -15.99 1.76 -4.52
N ALA A 246 -16.43 2.59 -3.59
CA ALA A 246 -17.47 2.29 -2.60
C ALA A 246 -18.83 1.88 -3.19
N ARG A 247 -19.11 2.22 -4.46
CA ARG A 247 -20.35 1.84 -5.15
C ARG A 247 -20.42 0.37 -5.55
N HIS A 248 -19.32 -0.37 -5.42
CA HIS A 248 -19.23 -1.75 -5.87
C HIS A 248 -19.45 -2.73 -4.72
N LYS A 249 -19.88 -3.94 -5.06
CA LYS A 249 -20.07 -5.05 -4.10
C LYS A 249 -18.74 -5.66 -3.66
N ILE A 250 -17.78 -5.72 -4.57
CA ILE A 250 -16.44 -6.27 -4.34
C ILE A 250 -15.38 -5.50 -5.13
N VAL A 251 -14.15 -5.53 -4.64
CA VAL A 251 -12.94 -5.26 -5.42
C VAL A 251 -12.32 -6.59 -5.81
N LEU A 252 -12.08 -6.82 -7.09
CA LEU A 252 -11.42 -8.01 -7.63
C LEU A 252 -10.02 -7.66 -8.12
N GLN A 253 -9.03 -8.44 -7.73
CA GLN A 253 -7.68 -8.37 -8.30
C GLN A 253 -6.98 -9.73 -8.25
N LEU A 254 -6.03 -9.96 -9.13
CA LEU A 254 -5.22 -11.18 -9.17
C LEU A 254 -3.72 -10.89 -9.08
N ASP A 255 -3.35 -9.78 -8.45
CA ASP A 255 -1.97 -9.35 -8.28
C ASP A 255 -1.17 -10.38 -7.48
N ARG A 256 -0.01 -10.76 -8.02
CA ARG A 256 0.97 -11.69 -7.44
C ARG A 256 2.33 -11.03 -7.26
N SER A 257 2.34 -9.73 -7.06
CA SER A 257 3.57 -8.94 -6.95
C SER A 257 4.09 -8.80 -5.54
N HIS A 258 3.41 -9.36 -4.52
CA HIS A 258 3.75 -9.16 -3.11
C HIS A 258 3.99 -7.67 -2.78
N VAL A 259 3.01 -6.85 -3.10
CA VAL A 259 3.04 -5.39 -2.86
C VAL A 259 2.49 -5.04 -1.49
N PRO A 260 2.63 -3.78 -1.03
CA PRO A 260 1.97 -3.34 0.21
C PRO A 260 0.45 -3.52 0.22
N GLY A 261 -0.23 -3.46 -0.95
CA GLY A 261 -1.66 -3.73 -1.06
C GLY A 261 -2.52 -2.45 -1.04
N GLN A 262 -2.17 -1.41 -1.80
CA GLN A 262 -2.95 -0.17 -1.84
C GLN A 262 -4.42 -0.42 -2.21
N VAL A 263 -4.69 -1.30 -3.17
CA VAL A 263 -6.06 -1.61 -3.61
C VAL A 263 -6.91 -2.19 -2.46
N ALA A 264 -6.33 -3.06 -1.63
CA ALA A 264 -6.99 -3.58 -0.45
C ALA A 264 -7.16 -2.51 0.64
N GLY A 265 -6.19 -1.62 0.81
CA GLY A 265 -6.32 -0.47 1.71
C GLY A 265 -7.45 0.47 1.29
N ASP A 266 -7.61 0.71 -0.01
CA ASP A 266 -8.72 1.50 -0.56
C ASP A 266 -10.08 0.80 -0.31
N ALA A 267 -10.13 -0.53 -0.47
CA ALA A 267 -11.32 -1.34 -0.17
C ALA A 267 -11.70 -1.29 1.32
N LEU A 268 -10.71 -1.25 2.24
CA LEU A 268 -10.97 -1.04 3.68
C LEU A 268 -11.66 0.29 3.95
N LEU A 269 -11.20 1.39 3.35
CA LEU A 269 -11.83 2.71 3.50
C LEU A 269 -13.24 2.76 2.91
N CYS A 270 -13.53 1.91 1.93
CA CYS A 270 -14.84 1.79 1.29
C CYS A 270 -15.77 0.78 1.99
N ARG A 271 -15.29 0.02 2.96
CA ARG A 271 -16.02 -1.07 3.65
C ARG A 271 -16.61 -2.07 2.66
N ILE A 272 -15.80 -2.53 1.71
CA ILE A 272 -16.16 -3.57 0.73
C ILE A 272 -15.10 -4.68 0.71
N PRO A 273 -15.47 -5.94 0.43
CA PRO A 273 -14.50 -7.02 0.34
C PRO A 273 -13.49 -6.80 -0.80
N CYS A 274 -12.21 -7.03 -0.53
CA CYS A 274 -11.18 -7.22 -1.55
C CYS A 274 -10.96 -8.72 -1.76
N VAL A 275 -11.02 -9.17 -3.00
CA VAL A 275 -10.92 -10.58 -3.37
C VAL A 275 -9.72 -10.80 -4.28
N GLY A 276 -8.90 -11.79 -3.94
CA GLY A 276 -7.65 -12.06 -4.63
C GLY A 276 -6.53 -11.12 -4.20
N GLY A 277 -5.42 -11.11 -4.96
CA GLY A 277 -4.21 -10.42 -4.58
C GLY A 277 -3.44 -11.10 -3.44
N ASP A 278 -2.14 -10.87 -3.37
CA ASP A 278 -1.25 -11.43 -2.34
C ASP A 278 -0.44 -10.36 -1.61
N GLY A 279 -0.86 -9.11 -1.70
CA GLY A 279 -0.24 -7.99 -1.01
C GLY A 279 -0.30 -8.13 0.52
N ALA A 280 0.51 -7.33 1.20
CA ALA A 280 0.58 -7.38 2.67
C ALA A 280 -0.76 -7.04 3.33
N ILE A 281 -1.48 -6.02 2.83
CA ILE A 281 -2.78 -5.61 3.38
C ILE A 281 -3.84 -6.69 3.12
N GLU A 282 -3.85 -7.32 1.92
CA GLU A 282 -4.74 -8.43 1.60
C GLU A 282 -4.56 -9.58 2.58
N ARG A 283 -3.34 -9.99 2.85
CA ARG A 283 -3.03 -11.07 3.79
C ARG A 283 -3.38 -10.72 5.24
N ILE A 284 -3.19 -9.48 5.64
CA ILE A 284 -3.52 -9.01 7.00
C ILE A 284 -5.02 -8.87 7.19
N ALA A 285 -5.67 -8.05 6.37
CA ALA A 285 -7.06 -7.67 6.58
C ALA A 285 -8.06 -8.62 5.92
N PHE A 286 -7.79 -9.05 4.69
CA PHE A 286 -8.69 -9.89 3.89
C PHE A 286 -8.21 -11.34 3.80
N SER A 287 -7.68 -11.92 4.88
CA SER A 287 -7.07 -13.26 4.89
C SER A 287 -7.99 -14.37 4.37
N ARG A 288 -9.32 -14.23 4.53
CA ARG A 288 -10.30 -15.19 3.99
C ARG A 288 -10.47 -15.06 2.48
N THR A 289 -10.18 -13.92 1.88
CA THR A 289 -10.42 -13.64 0.45
C THR A 289 -9.15 -13.27 -0.31
N CYS A 290 -7.97 -13.17 0.35
CA CYS A 290 -6.70 -12.95 -0.34
C CYS A 290 -6.36 -14.09 -1.29
N GLY A 291 -5.51 -13.81 -2.27
CA GLY A 291 -5.11 -14.78 -3.30
C GLY A 291 -3.95 -15.70 -2.91
N GLU A 292 -3.33 -15.49 -1.75
CA GLU A 292 -2.16 -16.28 -1.34
C GLU A 292 -2.51 -17.77 -1.24
N GLY A 293 -1.72 -18.61 -1.90
CA GLY A 293 -1.91 -20.05 -1.93
C GLY A 293 -3.15 -20.55 -2.69
N ARG A 294 -3.91 -19.67 -3.37
CA ARG A 294 -5.16 -20.01 -4.06
C ARG A 294 -5.01 -19.96 -5.58
N THR A 295 -5.74 -20.82 -6.24
CA THR A 295 -5.88 -20.81 -7.71
C THR A 295 -6.83 -19.70 -8.15
N ILE A 296 -6.76 -19.33 -9.42
CA ILE A 296 -7.69 -18.35 -10.02
C ILE A 296 -9.15 -18.85 -9.92
N THR A 297 -9.37 -20.16 -10.08
CA THR A 297 -10.71 -20.77 -9.96
C THR A 297 -11.28 -20.62 -8.56
N GLU A 298 -10.49 -20.85 -7.51
CA GLU A 298 -10.92 -20.66 -6.13
C GLU A 298 -11.24 -19.20 -5.83
N ILE A 299 -10.43 -18.26 -6.34
CA ILE A 299 -10.67 -16.82 -6.21
C ILE A 299 -11.97 -16.44 -6.94
N ALA A 300 -12.20 -16.94 -8.14
CA ALA A 300 -13.42 -16.69 -8.91
C ALA A 300 -14.66 -17.24 -8.18
N SER A 301 -14.58 -18.43 -7.57
CA SER A 301 -15.66 -19.00 -6.77
C SER A 301 -15.99 -18.13 -5.55
N MET A 302 -14.97 -17.70 -4.79
CA MET A 302 -15.18 -16.80 -3.66
C MET A 302 -15.82 -15.47 -4.08
N ALA A 303 -15.37 -14.89 -5.20
CA ALA A 303 -15.94 -13.66 -5.73
C ALA A 303 -17.42 -13.86 -6.11
N LEU A 304 -17.77 -14.99 -6.73
CA LEU A 304 -19.15 -15.35 -7.07
C LEU A 304 -20.04 -15.50 -5.82
N ASP A 305 -19.55 -16.16 -4.78
CA ASP A 305 -20.27 -16.31 -3.50
C ASP A 305 -20.53 -14.95 -2.85
N LEU A 306 -19.52 -14.07 -2.84
CA LEU A 306 -19.65 -12.72 -2.31
C LEU A 306 -20.63 -11.86 -3.12
N LEU A 307 -20.67 -11.98 -4.44
CA LEU A 307 -21.62 -11.24 -5.27
C LEU A 307 -23.08 -11.66 -4.99
N LYS A 308 -23.31 -12.95 -4.67
CA LYS A 308 -24.63 -13.51 -4.42
C LYS A 308 -25.09 -13.40 -2.97
N ASN A 309 -24.19 -13.31 -2.00
CA ASN A 309 -24.51 -13.39 -0.56
C ASN A 309 -24.10 -12.09 0.18
N ALA A 310 -25.11 -11.28 0.52
CA ALA A 310 -24.90 -10.02 1.24
C ALA A 310 -24.40 -10.22 2.67
N ASP A 311 -24.87 -11.27 3.37
CA ASP A 311 -24.47 -11.55 4.75
C ASP A 311 -23.00 -11.98 4.80
N LEU A 312 -22.57 -12.78 3.82
CA LEU A 312 -21.16 -13.15 3.69
C LEU A 312 -20.29 -11.91 3.44
N ARG A 313 -20.73 -10.98 2.58
CA ARG A 313 -20.02 -9.70 2.40
C ARG A 313 -19.88 -8.93 3.71
N GLY A 314 -20.98 -8.79 4.45
CA GLY A 314 -20.99 -8.12 5.74
C GLY A 314 -20.03 -8.76 6.74
N ALA A 315 -20.01 -10.09 6.83
CA ALA A 315 -19.09 -10.82 7.70
C ALA A 315 -17.61 -10.62 7.32
N ILE A 316 -17.28 -10.64 6.03
CA ILE A 316 -15.91 -10.37 5.55
C ILE A 316 -15.49 -8.94 5.87
N VAL A 317 -16.37 -7.95 5.65
CA VAL A 317 -16.08 -6.55 5.97
C VAL A 317 -15.82 -6.38 7.48
N ALA A 318 -16.69 -6.90 8.33
CA ALA A 318 -16.53 -6.79 9.79
C ALA A 318 -15.20 -7.42 10.27
N GLU A 319 -14.84 -8.59 9.75
CA GLU A 319 -13.56 -9.24 10.08
C GLU A 319 -12.37 -8.40 9.57
N SER A 320 -12.44 -7.88 8.34
CA SER A 320 -11.36 -7.10 7.77
C SER A 320 -11.13 -5.78 8.51
N GLU A 321 -12.18 -5.13 8.98
CA GLU A 321 -12.10 -3.93 9.82
C GLU A 321 -11.41 -4.23 11.15
N GLN A 322 -11.83 -5.29 11.84
CA GLN A 322 -11.23 -5.68 13.12
C GLN A 322 -9.73 -5.94 12.98
N ARG A 323 -9.32 -6.68 11.93
CA ARG A 323 -7.92 -6.96 11.65
C ARG A 323 -7.15 -5.68 11.28
N ALA A 324 -7.75 -4.82 10.46
CA ALA A 324 -7.15 -3.56 10.05
C ALA A 324 -6.94 -2.62 11.26
N LEU A 325 -7.89 -2.52 12.17
CA LEU A 325 -7.74 -1.74 13.41
C LEU A 325 -6.56 -2.22 14.25
N GLY A 326 -6.36 -3.53 14.36
CA GLY A 326 -5.26 -4.11 15.14
C GLY A 326 -3.88 -3.99 14.51
N HIS A 327 -3.78 -3.88 13.19
CA HIS A 327 -2.50 -3.99 12.48
C HIS A 327 -2.16 -2.84 11.53
N LEU A 328 -3.17 -2.19 10.93
CA LEU A 328 -3.02 -1.22 9.85
C LEU A 328 -3.46 0.20 10.24
N SER A 329 -4.16 0.35 11.37
CA SER A 329 -4.58 1.67 11.87
C SER A 329 -3.37 2.57 12.13
N PHE A 330 -3.55 3.87 12.07
CA PHE A 330 -2.48 4.82 12.38
C PHE A 330 -1.93 4.61 13.78
N GLN A 331 -2.80 4.32 14.76
CA GLN A 331 -2.38 4.02 16.12
C GLN A 331 -1.53 2.74 16.18
N ALA A 332 -1.96 1.66 15.53
CA ALA A 332 -1.23 0.39 15.54
C ALA A 332 0.16 0.54 14.88
N VAL A 333 0.23 1.19 13.72
CA VAL A 333 1.49 1.37 12.99
C VAL A 333 2.41 2.37 13.71
N ARG A 334 1.88 3.44 14.30
CA ARG A 334 2.68 4.34 15.16
C ARG A 334 3.34 3.56 16.30
N SER A 335 2.59 2.69 16.98
CA SER A 335 3.12 1.87 18.08
C SER A 335 4.22 0.91 17.59
N GLN A 336 4.04 0.29 16.43
CA GLN A 336 5.06 -0.58 15.83
C GLN A 336 6.34 0.19 15.48
N LEU A 337 6.21 1.38 14.87
CA LEU A 337 7.33 2.26 14.54
C LEU A 337 8.05 2.72 15.81
N ALA A 338 7.33 3.23 16.79
CA ALA A 338 7.91 3.70 18.05
C ALA A 338 8.70 2.58 18.74
N LYS A 339 8.14 1.37 18.83
CA LYS A 339 8.82 0.18 19.38
C LYS A 339 10.08 -0.16 18.60
N PHE A 340 10.02 -0.09 17.27
CA PHE A 340 11.16 -0.38 16.41
C PHE A 340 12.27 0.67 16.58
N PHE A 341 11.94 1.95 16.58
CA PHE A 341 12.93 3.03 16.71
C PHE A 341 13.52 3.12 18.11
N ALA A 342 12.82 2.72 19.17
CA ALA A 342 13.33 2.69 20.54
C ALA A 342 14.59 1.80 20.70
N GLN A 343 14.77 0.80 19.83
CA GLN A 343 15.97 -0.05 19.83
C GLN A 343 17.27 0.70 19.48
N PHE A 344 17.15 1.88 18.85
CA PHE A 344 18.30 2.68 18.44
C PHE A 344 18.62 3.81 19.43
N ALA A 345 17.67 4.16 20.31
CA ALA A 345 17.88 5.16 21.36
C ALA A 345 18.68 4.60 22.55
N GLN A 346 18.56 3.29 22.77
CA GLN A 346 19.36 2.59 23.79
C GLN A 346 20.65 2.13 23.09
N GLY A 347 21.69 2.95 23.08
CA GLY A 347 22.99 2.59 22.57
C GLY A 347 23.45 1.28 23.24
N GLU A 348 23.49 0.19 22.47
CA GLU A 348 24.23 -1.00 22.89
C GLU A 348 25.71 -0.60 22.89
N HIS A 349 26.26 -0.45 24.09
CA HIS A 349 27.68 -0.50 24.35
C HIS A 349 28.21 -1.91 24.10
#